data_72daa231cf90739be587e5fe9f8ce6f0
#
_entry.id   72daa231cf90739be587e5fe9f8ce6f0
#
_cell.length_a   1.000
_cell.length_b   1.000
_cell.length_c   1.000
_cell.angle_alpha   90.00
_cell.angle_beta   90.00
_cell.angle_gamma   90.00
#
_symmetry.space_group_name_H-M   'P 1'
#
loop_
_entity.id
_entity.type
_entity.pdbx_description
1 polymer ?
#
loop_
_entity_poly.entity_id
_entity_poly.type
_entity_poly.pdbx_seq_one_letter_code
_entity_poly.pdbx_strand_id
1 'polypeptide(L)'
;FITQPALSIAIKKVEQEIGAAIFNRSQRPLTLTRIGELYLQHIKKEMLLEQQLQQQIDDIHGLKSGDLKIGGTHYMNAYLLPSYIAQFNTLYPNINITMAETSSDMLIEMLKDNKLDFTFSCDEDVVSEFDSYPTFSDHILLAVPQSFALSDKLLADSLSAIEVKHGLHLAESCPSVNLHEFTDCSFIRIDAHVNLGMRTLKMFEEAEILPRVKVKVPQLV
;
A
#
# COMPACT_ATOMS: atom_id res chain seq x y z
N PHE A 1 -8.57 -9.27 32.74
CA PHE A 1 -7.68 -8.15 33.02
C PHE A 1 -6.45 -8.67 33.75
N ILE A 2 -5.24 -8.41 33.18
CA ILE A 2 -3.96 -8.77 33.83
C ILE A 2 -3.55 -7.57 34.70
N THR A 3 -3.23 -7.82 35.98
CA THR A 3 -2.73 -6.79 36.86
C THR A 3 -1.24 -6.52 36.62
N GLN A 4 -0.77 -5.31 36.92
CA GLN A 4 0.66 -4.95 36.77
C GLN A 4 1.62 -5.92 37.53
N PRO A 5 1.33 -6.35 38.78
CA PRO A 5 2.16 -7.35 39.47
C PRO A 5 2.20 -8.69 38.72
N ALA A 6 1.07 -9.18 38.23
CA ALA A 6 1.00 -10.44 37.49
C ALA A 6 1.82 -10.37 36.19
N LEU A 7 1.74 -9.27 35.45
CA LEU A 7 2.55 -9.03 34.25
C LEU A 7 4.05 -9.02 34.59
N SER A 8 4.44 -8.33 35.67
CA SER A 8 5.84 -8.28 36.09
C SER A 8 6.40 -9.66 36.49
N ILE A 9 5.58 -10.51 37.11
CA ILE A 9 5.97 -11.88 37.48
C ILE A 9 6.13 -12.73 36.21
N ALA A 10 5.19 -12.64 35.27
CA ALA A 10 5.24 -13.36 33.99
C ALA A 10 6.51 -13.00 33.19
N ILE A 11 6.82 -11.70 33.07
CA ILE A 11 8.01 -11.23 32.37
C ILE A 11 9.30 -11.78 33.10
N LYS A 12 9.37 -11.72 34.41
CA LYS A 12 10.53 -12.25 35.16
C LYS A 12 10.71 -13.75 34.92
N LYS A 13 9.61 -14.50 34.84
CA LYS A 13 9.68 -15.95 34.57
C LYS A 13 10.28 -16.20 33.18
N VAL A 14 9.85 -15.50 32.19
CA VAL A 14 10.40 -15.58 30.83
C VAL A 14 11.88 -15.17 30.80
N GLU A 15 12.25 -14.08 31.48
CA GLU A 15 13.67 -13.65 31.59
C GLU A 15 14.54 -14.72 32.26
N GLN A 16 13.98 -15.44 33.23
CA GLN A 16 14.68 -16.55 33.88
C GLN A 16 14.85 -17.78 32.97
N GLU A 17 13.82 -18.12 32.19
CA GLU A 17 13.86 -19.22 31.22
C GLU A 17 14.86 -18.94 30.09
N ILE A 18 14.94 -17.72 29.63
CA ILE A 18 15.85 -17.27 28.55
C ILE A 18 17.28 -17.08 29.10
N GLY A 19 17.41 -16.83 30.41
CA GLY A 19 18.70 -16.51 31.08
C GLY A 19 19.19 -15.08 30.81
N ALA A 20 18.30 -14.18 30.34
CA ALA A 20 18.64 -12.79 30.00
C ALA A 20 17.48 -11.82 30.21
N ALA A 21 17.80 -10.56 30.50
CA ALA A 21 16.80 -9.51 30.62
C ALA A 21 16.23 -9.12 29.22
N ILE A 22 14.91 -9.03 29.12
CA ILE A 22 14.19 -8.59 27.94
C ILE A 22 14.05 -7.07 27.92
N PHE A 23 13.94 -6.41 29.09
CA PHE A 23 13.72 -4.98 29.20
C PHE A 23 14.89 -4.27 29.89
N ASN A 24 15.23 -3.07 29.39
CA ASN A 24 16.12 -2.12 30.02
C ASN A 24 15.38 -1.39 31.13
N ARG A 25 15.52 -1.85 32.38
CA ARG A 25 14.80 -1.28 33.54
C ARG A 25 15.40 0.03 34.05
N SER A 26 16.63 0.36 33.65
CA SER A 26 17.31 1.61 33.97
C SER A 26 16.89 2.81 33.15
N GLN A 27 16.14 2.60 32.06
CA GLN A 27 15.70 3.65 31.14
C GLN A 27 14.22 4.00 31.34
N ARG A 28 13.87 5.26 31.13
CA ARG A 28 12.50 5.74 31.06
C ARG A 28 12.35 6.60 29.80
N PRO A 29 11.47 6.24 28.88
CA PRO A 29 10.52 5.10 28.89
C PRO A 29 11.26 3.75 28.86
N LEU A 30 10.55 2.69 29.30
CA LEU A 30 11.04 1.31 29.29
C LEU A 30 11.32 0.88 27.84
N THR A 31 12.51 0.36 27.56
CA THR A 31 12.91 -0.09 26.22
C THR A 31 13.29 -1.58 26.25
N LEU A 32 13.24 -2.24 25.10
CA LEU A 32 13.72 -3.60 24.94
C LEU A 32 15.26 -3.63 24.96
N THR A 33 15.81 -4.71 25.45
CA THR A 33 17.21 -5.06 25.20
C THR A 33 17.34 -5.68 23.80
N ARG A 34 18.57 -5.86 23.32
CA ARG A 34 18.80 -6.59 22.06
C ARG A 34 18.22 -8.01 22.07
N ILE A 35 18.29 -8.69 23.21
CA ILE A 35 17.69 -10.02 23.41
C ILE A 35 16.17 -9.90 23.44
N GLY A 36 15.63 -8.84 24.06
CA GLY A 36 14.21 -8.56 24.07
C GLY A 36 13.62 -8.33 22.68
N GLU A 37 14.36 -7.65 21.80
CA GLU A 37 13.97 -7.47 20.39
C GLU A 37 13.91 -8.81 19.64
N LEU A 38 14.95 -9.65 19.79
CA LEU A 38 14.97 -10.98 19.19
C LEU A 38 13.84 -11.86 19.71
N TYR A 39 13.59 -11.82 21.01
CA TYR A 39 12.50 -12.58 21.62
C TYR A 39 11.13 -12.11 21.14
N LEU A 40 10.90 -10.80 21.02
CA LEU A 40 9.67 -10.24 20.47
C LEU A 40 9.42 -10.70 19.04
N GLN A 41 10.47 -10.71 18.20
CA GLN A 41 10.37 -11.23 16.83
C GLN A 41 10.01 -12.71 16.80
N HIS A 42 10.56 -13.50 17.72
CA HIS A 42 10.26 -14.93 17.85
C HIS A 42 8.79 -15.16 18.25
N ILE A 43 8.31 -14.49 19.28
CA ILE A 43 6.92 -14.57 19.72
C ILE A 43 5.94 -14.17 18.61
N LYS A 44 6.25 -13.10 17.86
CA LYS A 44 5.42 -12.70 16.71
C LYS A 44 5.29 -13.82 15.68
N LYS A 45 6.36 -14.55 15.39
CA LYS A 45 6.35 -15.68 14.47
C LYS A 45 5.55 -16.87 15.01
N GLU A 46 5.70 -17.20 16.29
CA GLU A 46 4.92 -18.25 16.93
C GLU A 46 3.41 -17.96 16.88
N MET A 47 3.02 -16.72 17.23
CA MET A 47 1.63 -16.30 17.17
C MET A 47 1.05 -16.41 15.74
N LEU A 48 1.84 -16.06 14.72
CA LEU A 48 1.44 -16.20 13.32
C LEU A 48 1.22 -17.67 12.94
N LEU A 49 2.13 -18.56 13.33
CA LEU A 49 2.02 -20.00 13.05
C LEU A 49 0.79 -20.61 13.73
N GLU A 50 0.50 -20.20 14.96
CA GLU A 50 -0.70 -20.66 15.68
C GLU A 50 -1.99 -20.17 15.01
N GLN A 51 -2.01 -18.91 14.56
CA GLN A 51 -3.14 -18.36 13.80
C GLN A 51 -3.33 -19.10 12.46
N GLN A 52 -2.26 -19.41 11.75
CA GLN A 52 -2.32 -20.17 10.49
C GLN A 52 -2.85 -21.58 10.71
N LEU A 53 -2.42 -22.25 11.78
CA LEU A 53 -2.93 -23.58 12.13
C LEU A 53 -4.44 -23.53 12.44
N GLN A 54 -4.88 -22.55 13.22
CA GLN A 54 -6.31 -22.39 13.54
C GLN A 54 -7.13 -22.17 12.26
N GLN A 55 -6.63 -21.32 11.34
CA GLN A 55 -7.30 -21.07 10.06
C GLN A 55 -7.40 -22.33 9.21
N GLN A 56 -6.33 -23.14 9.13
CA GLN A 56 -6.38 -24.42 8.43
C GLN A 56 -7.41 -25.41 9.04
N ILE A 57 -7.52 -25.43 10.37
CA ILE A 57 -8.52 -26.24 11.07
C ILE A 57 -9.93 -25.77 10.73
N ASP A 58 -10.18 -24.46 10.73
CA ASP A 58 -11.46 -23.86 10.41
C ASP A 58 -11.84 -24.11 8.94
N ASP A 59 -10.88 -24.06 8.02
CA ASP A 59 -11.07 -24.41 6.61
C ASP A 59 -11.48 -25.86 6.41
N ILE A 60 -10.86 -26.80 7.15
CA ILE A 60 -11.22 -28.23 7.13
C ILE A 60 -12.66 -28.44 7.63
N HIS A 61 -13.09 -27.68 8.61
CA HIS A 61 -14.43 -27.72 9.14
C HIS A 61 -15.47 -27.03 8.26
N GLY A 62 -15.04 -26.42 7.13
CA GLY A 62 -15.90 -25.67 6.23
C GLY A 62 -16.43 -24.36 6.82
N LEU A 63 -15.84 -23.92 7.91
CA LEU A 63 -16.12 -22.64 8.55
C LEU A 63 -15.40 -21.53 7.78
N LYS A 64 -15.95 -21.09 6.66
CA LYS A 64 -15.45 -19.92 5.90
C LYS A 64 -15.68 -18.64 6.71
N SER A 65 -14.98 -18.53 7.83
CA SER A 65 -15.07 -17.41 8.76
C SER A 65 -13.68 -16.96 9.17
N GLY A 66 -13.52 -15.71 9.52
CA GLY A 66 -12.23 -15.14 9.96
C GLY A 66 -12.19 -13.65 9.77
N ASP A 67 -11.00 -13.09 9.95
CA ASP A 67 -10.71 -11.66 9.77
C ASP A 67 -9.71 -11.49 8.61
N LEU A 68 -10.02 -10.58 7.70
CA LEU A 68 -9.18 -10.20 6.58
C LEU A 68 -8.82 -8.72 6.69
N LYS A 69 -7.53 -8.43 6.78
CA LYS A 69 -7.00 -7.07 6.94
C LYS A 69 -6.33 -6.60 5.66
N ILE A 70 -6.94 -5.64 5.00
CA ILE A 70 -6.52 -5.13 3.70
C ILE A 70 -5.94 -3.73 3.88
N GLY A 71 -4.76 -3.49 3.30
CA GLY A 71 -4.17 -2.15 3.21
C GLY A 71 -4.40 -1.54 1.83
N GLY A 72 -4.80 -0.27 1.79
CA GLY A 72 -4.92 0.47 0.55
C GLY A 72 -4.64 1.95 0.72
N THR A 73 -4.16 2.59 -0.35
CA THR A 73 -4.11 4.06 -0.40
C THR A 73 -5.54 4.61 -0.51
N HIS A 74 -5.69 5.92 -0.32
CA HIS A 74 -7.01 6.57 -0.42
C HIS A 74 -7.77 6.21 -1.70
N TYR A 75 -7.09 6.27 -2.86
CA TYR A 75 -7.69 5.94 -4.15
C TYR A 75 -8.21 4.49 -4.19
N MET A 76 -7.42 3.54 -3.71
CA MET A 76 -7.79 2.13 -3.66
C MET A 76 -9.03 1.92 -2.79
N ASN A 77 -9.01 2.49 -1.57
CA ASN A 77 -10.08 2.32 -0.60
C ASN A 77 -11.37 3.03 -1.00
N ALA A 78 -11.28 4.18 -1.67
CA ALA A 78 -12.45 4.96 -2.06
C ALA A 78 -13.10 4.48 -3.37
N TYR A 79 -12.31 4.04 -4.35
CA TYR A 79 -12.81 3.84 -5.71
C TYR A 79 -12.70 2.40 -6.22
N LEU A 80 -11.70 1.65 -5.81
CA LEU A 80 -11.44 0.32 -6.35
C LEU A 80 -12.01 -0.78 -5.45
N LEU A 81 -11.58 -0.84 -4.20
CA LEU A 81 -11.88 -1.95 -3.30
C LEU A 81 -13.36 -2.13 -2.93
N PRO A 82 -14.20 -1.09 -2.81
CA PRO A 82 -15.58 -1.26 -2.37
C PRO A 82 -16.38 -2.25 -3.21
N SER A 83 -16.20 -2.23 -4.54
CA SER A 83 -16.91 -3.14 -5.44
C SER A 83 -16.48 -4.59 -5.29
N TYR A 84 -15.19 -4.83 -5.09
CA TYR A 84 -14.63 -6.17 -4.86
C TYR A 84 -15.02 -6.71 -3.49
N ILE A 85 -14.98 -5.86 -2.46
CA ILE A 85 -15.38 -6.23 -1.09
C ILE A 85 -16.86 -6.60 -1.07
N ALA A 86 -17.73 -5.87 -1.74
CA ALA A 86 -19.15 -6.19 -1.82
C ALA A 86 -19.39 -7.56 -2.47
N GLN A 87 -18.68 -7.88 -3.55
CA GLN A 87 -18.75 -9.20 -4.19
C GLN A 87 -18.18 -10.30 -3.27
N PHE A 88 -17.05 -10.05 -2.63
CA PHE A 88 -16.41 -10.99 -1.73
C PHE A 88 -17.33 -11.32 -0.53
N ASN A 89 -17.92 -10.32 0.09
CA ASN A 89 -18.86 -10.51 1.21
C ASN A 89 -20.10 -11.32 0.83
N THR A 90 -20.52 -11.28 -0.43
CA THR A 90 -21.62 -12.13 -0.93
C THR A 90 -21.23 -13.61 -0.95
N LEU A 91 -19.96 -13.89 -1.26
CA LEU A 91 -19.43 -15.26 -1.32
C LEU A 91 -18.99 -15.78 0.05
N TYR A 92 -18.50 -14.89 0.92
CA TYR A 92 -17.91 -15.22 2.22
C TYR A 92 -18.49 -14.31 3.33
N PRO A 93 -19.77 -14.45 3.67
CA PRO A 93 -20.47 -13.53 4.58
C PRO A 93 -19.97 -13.57 6.04
N ASN A 94 -19.23 -14.60 6.42
CA ASN A 94 -18.71 -14.77 7.78
C ASN A 94 -17.24 -14.30 7.91
N ILE A 95 -16.66 -13.71 6.87
CA ILE A 95 -15.33 -13.12 6.94
C ILE A 95 -15.48 -11.62 7.22
N ASN A 96 -14.89 -11.17 8.33
CA ASN A 96 -14.82 -9.75 8.66
C ASN A 96 -13.69 -9.09 7.89
N ILE A 97 -13.96 -8.00 7.19
CA ILE A 97 -12.94 -7.26 6.47
C ILE A 97 -12.64 -5.96 7.23
N THR A 98 -11.36 -5.75 7.53
CA THR A 98 -10.85 -4.50 8.09
C THR A 98 -9.97 -3.83 7.05
N MET A 99 -10.22 -2.56 6.77
CA MET A 99 -9.44 -1.77 5.83
C MET A 99 -8.56 -0.76 6.57
N ALA A 100 -7.28 -0.73 6.23
CA ALA A 100 -6.36 0.31 6.66
C ALA A 100 -6.09 1.28 5.51
N GLU A 101 -6.03 2.58 5.81
CA GLU A 101 -5.71 3.63 4.85
C GLU A 101 -4.50 4.42 5.33
N THR A 102 -3.42 4.39 4.55
CA THR A 102 -2.22 5.18 4.81
C THR A 102 -1.34 5.26 3.54
N SER A 103 -0.12 5.80 3.66
CA SER A 103 0.85 5.83 2.56
C SER A 103 1.34 4.44 2.18
N SER A 104 1.80 4.27 0.93
CA SER A 104 2.32 2.99 0.44
C SER A 104 3.43 2.44 1.32
N ASP A 105 4.39 3.27 1.76
CA ASP A 105 5.51 2.83 2.61
C ASP A 105 5.02 2.29 3.95
N MET A 106 4.06 3.00 4.57
CA MET A 106 3.49 2.57 5.85
C MET A 106 2.68 1.26 5.70
N LEU A 107 2.00 1.07 4.56
CA LEU A 107 1.29 -0.19 4.28
C LEU A 107 2.26 -1.36 4.18
N ILE A 108 3.42 -1.17 3.56
CA ILE A 108 4.47 -2.18 3.48
C ILE A 108 5.04 -2.51 4.87
N GLU A 109 5.31 -1.51 5.70
CA GLU A 109 5.71 -1.73 7.09
C GLU A 109 4.64 -2.49 7.90
N MET A 110 3.36 -2.14 7.71
CA MET A 110 2.25 -2.86 8.35
C MET A 110 2.16 -4.32 7.87
N LEU A 111 2.44 -4.60 6.59
CA LEU A 111 2.52 -5.95 6.05
C LEU A 111 3.68 -6.74 6.66
N LYS A 112 4.88 -6.14 6.75
CA LYS A 112 6.07 -6.72 7.42
C LYS A 112 5.81 -7.03 8.90
N ASP A 113 5.02 -6.19 9.55
CA ASP A 113 4.61 -6.36 10.94
C ASP A 113 3.44 -7.34 11.16
N ASN A 114 2.93 -7.99 10.11
CA ASN A 114 1.73 -8.85 10.12
C ASN A 114 0.46 -8.14 10.65
N LYS A 115 0.38 -6.82 10.44
CA LYS A 115 -0.81 -6.02 10.75
C LYS A 115 -1.82 -5.99 9.60
N LEU A 116 -1.38 -6.40 8.40
CA LEU A 116 -2.17 -6.60 7.19
C LEU A 116 -1.94 -8.00 6.65
N ASP A 117 -2.93 -8.56 6.00
CA ASP A 117 -2.82 -9.82 5.27
C ASP A 117 -2.36 -9.56 3.83
N PHE A 118 -2.81 -8.45 3.21
CA PHE A 118 -2.29 -8.00 1.93
C PHE A 118 -2.45 -6.48 1.72
N THR A 119 -1.68 -5.97 0.79
CA THR A 119 -1.77 -4.61 0.27
C THR A 119 -1.42 -4.60 -1.22
N PHE A 120 -1.46 -3.43 -1.84
CA PHE A 120 -1.18 -3.25 -3.27
C PHE A 120 0.09 -2.43 -3.44
N SER A 121 0.94 -2.86 -4.36
CA SER A 121 2.13 -2.13 -4.77
C SER A 121 2.35 -2.28 -6.27
N CYS A 122 2.92 -1.25 -6.89
CA CYS A 122 3.44 -1.29 -8.26
C CYS A 122 4.97 -1.05 -8.27
N ASP A 123 5.61 -1.10 -7.11
CA ASP A 123 7.05 -0.99 -6.96
C ASP A 123 7.67 -2.37 -7.07
N GLU A 124 8.50 -2.60 -8.11
CA GLU A 124 9.11 -3.90 -8.40
C GLU A 124 10.04 -4.37 -7.29
N ASP A 125 10.77 -3.46 -6.63
CA ASP A 125 11.67 -3.79 -5.53
C ASP A 125 10.86 -4.32 -4.33
N VAL A 126 9.75 -3.67 -4.01
CA VAL A 126 8.83 -4.10 -2.95
C VAL A 126 8.16 -5.43 -3.31
N VAL A 127 7.65 -5.56 -4.53
CA VAL A 127 6.95 -6.77 -5.00
C VAL A 127 7.86 -7.99 -4.92
N SER A 128 9.18 -7.84 -5.13
CA SER A 128 10.14 -8.92 -5.06
C SER A 128 10.38 -9.47 -3.64
N GLU A 129 10.03 -8.70 -2.60
CA GLU A 129 10.20 -9.11 -1.20
C GLU A 129 9.05 -9.99 -0.67
N PHE A 130 7.92 -10.09 -1.41
CA PHE A 130 6.69 -10.76 -0.95
C PHE A 130 6.13 -11.72 -1.98
N ASP A 131 5.25 -12.60 -1.55
CA ASP A 131 4.38 -13.33 -2.47
C ASP A 131 3.43 -12.34 -3.15
N SER A 132 3.50 -12.27 -4.47
CA SER A 132 2.78 -11.26 -5.25
C SER A 132 1.91 -11.88 -6.34
N TYR A 133 0.74 -11.27 -6.56
CA TYR A 133 -0.21 -11.68 -7.57
C TYR A 133 -0.59 -10.49 -8.44
N PRO A 134 -0.30 -10.49 -9.76
CA PRO A 134 -0.72 -9.44 -10.66
C PRO A 134 -2.25 -9.35 -10.69
N THR A 135 -2.79 -8.16 -10.46
CA THR A 135 -4.24 -7.94 -10.41
C THR A 135 -4.74 -7.09 -11.56
N PHE A 136 -4.17 -5.92 -11.77
CA PHE A 136 -4.51 -4.98 -12.82
C PHE A 136 -3.31 -4.09 -13.13
N SER A 137 -3.34 -3.45 -14.30
CA SER A 137 -2.36 -2.43 -14.69
C SER A 137 -2.99 -1.05 -14.58
N ASP A 138 -2.22 -0.07 -14.15
CA ASP A 138 -2.61 1.34 -14.17
C ASP A 138 -1.81 2.09 -15.24
N HIS A 139 -2.38 3.17 -15.75
CA HIS A 139 -1.76 4.02 -16.74
C HIS A 139 -1.76 5.47 -16.25
N ILE A 140 -0.59 6.11 -16.33
CA ILE A 140 -0.47 7.54 -16.00
C ILE A 140 -0.78 8.33 -17.26
N LEU A 141 -1.79 9.18 -17.19
CA LEU A 141 -2.20 10.04 -18.28
C LEU A 141 -1.90 11.50 -17.95
N LEU A 142 -1.50 12.28 -18.96
CA LEU A 142 -1.37 13.72 -18.84
C LEU A 142 -2.73 14.37 -19.10
N ALA A 143 -3.32 14.96 -18.08
CA ALA A 143 -4.57 15.71 -18.21
C ALA A 143 -4.27 17.17 -18.58
N VAL A 144 -4.85 17.63 -19.70
CA VAL A 144 -4.69 19.00 -20.19
C VAL A 144 -6.06 19.67 -20.19
N PRO A 145 -6.20 20.87 -19.57
CA PRO A 145 -7.45 21.61 -19.60
C PRO A 145 -7.87 21.96 -21.05
N GLN A 146 -9.16 21.87 -21.37
CA GLN A 146 -9.66 22.19 -22.70
C GLN A 146 -9.35 23.63 -23.15
N SER A 147 -9.18 24.55 -22.21
CA SER A 147 -8.81 25.94 -22.47
C SER A 147 -7.32 26.14 -22.82
N PHE A 148 -6.53 25.08 -22.79
CA PHE A 148 -5.10 25.14 -23.08
C PHE A 148 -4.88 25.14 -24.60
N ALA A 149 -4.09 26.05 -25.11
CA ALA A 149 -3.78 26.11 -26.55
C ALA A 149 -2.77 25.01 -26.91
N LEU A 150 -3.27 23.87 -27.34
CA LEU A 150 -2.46 22.78 -27.88
C LEU A 150 -2.27 22.97 -29.39
N SER A 151 -1.19 22.42 -29.94
CA SER A 151 -1.00 22.33 -31.39
C SER A 151 -2.05 21.40 -32.02
N ASP A 152 -2.37 21.59 -33.30
CA ASP A 152 -3.31 20.74 -34.01
C ASP A 152 -2.92 19.25 -33.95
N LYS A 153 -1.62 18.96 -33.95
CA LYS A 153 -1.09 17.60 -33.79
C LYS A 153 -1.44 17.02 -32.43
N LEU A 154 -1.18 17.74 -31.34
CA LEU A 154 -1.49 17.29 -29.98
C LEU A 154 -2.99 17.13 -29.76
N LEU A 155 -3.80 17.98 -30.40
CA LEU A 155 -5.26 17.85 -30.37
C LEU A 155 -5.72 16.59 -31.10
N ALA A 156 -5.11 16.26 -32.24
CA ALA A 156 -5.43 15.05 -32.99
C ALA A 156 -5.08 13.76 -32.21
N ASP A 157 -4.01 13.80 -31.41
CA ASP A 157 -3.53 12.68 -30.59
C ASP A 157 -4.20 12.64 -29.20
N SER A 158 -5.04 13.62 -28.84
CA SER A 158 -5.68 13.68 -27.54
C SER A 158 -6.92 12.81 -27.46
N LEU A 159 -7.17 12.27 -26.28
CA LEU A 159 -8.40 11.54 -25.96
C LEU A 159 -9.29 12.37 -25.04
N SER A 160 -10.58 12.32 -25.28
CA SER A 160 -11.58 12.85 -24.37
C SER A 160 -11.72 11.94 -23.13
N ALA A 161 -12.27 12.49 -22.04
CA ALA A 161 -12.56 11.71 -20.84
C ALA A 161 -13.49 10.50 -21.12
N ILE A 162 -14.39 10.62 -22.10
CA ILE A 162 -15.29 9.53 -22.50
C ILE A 162 -14.50 8.42 -23.19
N GLU A 163 -13.59 8.75 -24.08
CA GLU A 163 -12.74 7.79 -24.80
C GLU A 163 -11.80 7.07 -23.83
N VAL A 164 -11.20 7.79 -22.86
CA VAL A 164 -10.42 7.18 -21.78
C VAL A 164 -11.27 6.22 -20.96
N LYS A 165 -12.50 6.61 -20.59
CA LYS A 165 -13.43 5.75 -19.86
C LYS A 165 -13.81 4.48 -20.64
N HIS A 166 -13.84 4.53 -21.96
CA HIS A 166 -14.07 3.36 -22.82
C HIS A 166 -12.79 2.55 -23.09
N GLY A 167 -11.65 2.93 -22.50
CA GLY A 167 -10.41 2.18 -22.59
C GLY A 167 -9.62 2.42 -23.87
N LEU A 168 -9.92 3.46 -24.68
CA LEU A 168 -9.20 3.72 -25.93
C LEU A 168 -7.70 3.98 -25.70
N HIS A 169 -7.33 4.51 -24.55
CA HIS A 169 -5.92 4.72 -24.16
C HIS A 169 -5.13 3.40 -23.97
N LEU A 170 -5.81 2.26 -23.89
CA LEU A 170 -5.20 0.93 -23.75
C LEU A 170 -4.95 0.27 -25.10
N ALA A 171 -5.42 0.85 -26.20
CA ALA A 171 -5.23 0.29 -27.52
C ALA A 171 -3.76 0.45 -27.96
N GLU A 172 -3.17 -0.58 -28.57
CA GLU A 172 -1.81 -0.53 -29.11
C GLU A 172 -1.62 0.61 -30.15
N SER A 173 -2.70 1.00 -30.80
CA SER A 173 -2.72 2.10 -31.77
C SER A 173 -2.85 3.48 -31.12
N CYS A 174 -3.02 3.56 -29.80
CA CYS A 174 -3.14 4.85 -29.12
C CYS A 174 -1.79 5.57 -29.16
N PRO A 175 -1.73 6.79 -29.76
CA PRO A 175 -0.49 7.51 -29.84
C PRO A 175 -0.03 7.97 -28.44
N SER A 176 1.26 7.85 -28.17
CA SER A 176 1.87 8.46 -26.99
C SER A 176 2.40 9.85 -27.33
N VAL A 177 2.27 10.77 -26.39
CA VAL A 177 2.80 12.12 -26.55
C VAL A 177 4.21 12.22 -25.96
N ASN A 178 5.07 13.01 -26.59
CA ASN A 178 6.37 13.30 -26.05
C ASN A 178 6.25 14.43 -25.03
N LEU A 179 6.73 14.22 -23.81
CA LEU A 179 6.70 15.21 -22.73
C LEU A 179 7.45 16.51 -23.10
N HIS A 180 8.43 16.47 -24.01
CA HIS A 180 9.12 17.66 -24.50
C HIS A 180 8.19 18.69 -25.15
N GLU A 181 7.05 18.27 -25.70
CA GLU A 181 6.06 19.18 -26.28
C GLU A 181 5.37 20.07 -25.23
N PHE A 182 5.56 19.74 -23.94
CA PHE A 182 5.00 20.47 -22.80
C PHE A 182 6.05 21.20 -21.94
N THR A 183 7.29 21.32 -22.42
CA THR A 183 8.41 21.91 -21.64
C THR A 183 8.11 23.34 -21.16
N ASP A 184 7.43 24.14 -21.98
CA ASP A 184 7.05 25.52 -21.65
C ASP A 184 5.78 25.63 -20.80
N CYS A 185 5.14 24.50 -20.53
CA CYS A 185 3.88 24.44 -19.79
C CYS A 185 4.11 24.46 -18.28
N SER A 186 3.12 24.98 -17.56
CA SER A 186 3.09 24.89 -16.11
C SER A 186 2.31 23.66 -15.69
N PHE A 187 2.86 22.89 -14.76
CA PHE A 187 2.29 21.65 -14.27
C PHE A 187 1.67 21.82 -12.89
N ILE A 188 0.58 21.09 -12.67
CA ILE A 188 0.11 20.69 -11.33
C ILE A 188 0.68 19.30 -11.08
N ARG A 189 1.41 19.13 -9.99
CA ARG A 189 2.07 17.87 -9.67
C ARG A 189 1.60 17.32 -8.34
N ILE A 190 1.48 16.01 -8.27
CA ILE A 190 1.26 15.31 -7.01
C ILE A 190 2.57 15.29 -6.21
N ASP A 191 2.47 15.34 -4.88
CA ASP A 191 3.62 15.31 -3.99
C ASP A 191 4.43 14.00 -4.19
N ALA A 192 5.76 14.14 -4.12
CA ALA A 192 6.70 13.04 -4.29
C ALA A 192 6.65 11.97 -3.16
N HIS A 193 5.99 12.28 -2.05
CA HIS A 193 5.76 11.31 -0.98
C HIS A 193 4.65 10.29 -1.30
N VAL A 194 3.97 10.47 -2.45
CA VAL A 194 2.94 9.55 -2.93
C VAL A 194 3.50 8.78 -4.12
N ASN A 195 3.22 7.50 -4.23
CA ASN A 195 3.70 6.63 -5.30
C ASN A 195 3.52 7.25 -6.70
N LEU A 196 2.32 7.76 -7.03
CA LEU A 196 2.06 8.42 -8.30
C LEU A 196 2.96 9.67 -8.50
N GLY A 197 3.23 10.42 -7.44
CA GLY A 197 4.13 11.57 -7.48
C GLY A 197 5.57 11.17 -7.77
N MET A 198 6.06 10.09 -7.18
CA MET A 198 7.40 9.54 -7.47
C MET A 198 7.51 9.04 -8.92
N ARG A 199 6.52 8.28 -9.38
CA ARG A 199 6.48 7.77 -10.76
C ARG A 199 6.47 8.89 -11.79
N THR A 200 5.70 9.94 -11.57
CA THR A 200 5.70 11.11 -12.48
C THR A 200 7.02 11.87 -12.45
N LEU A 201 7.71 11.95 -11.32
CA LEU A 201 9.07 12.52 -11.27
C LEU A 201 10.03 11.71 -12.12
N LYS A 202 10.05 10.40 -11.97
CA LYS A 202 10.89 9.50 -12.75
C LYS A 202 10.65 9.67 -14.26
N MET A 203 9.38 9.80 -14.68
CA MET A 203 9.06 10.08 -16.09
C MET A 203 9.64 11.41 -16.60
N PHE A 204 9.65 12.47 -15.78
CA PHE A 204 10.28 13.73 -16.15
C PHE A 204 11.80 13.63 -16.19
N GLU A 205 12.42 12.89 -15.27
CA GLU A 205 13.86 12.62 -15.24
C GLU A 205 14.29 11.81 -16.46
N GLU A 206 13.58 10.74 -16.80
CA GLU A 206 13.83 9.91 -18.00
C GLU A 206 13.66 10.71 -19.30
N ALA A 207 12.76 11.67 -19.31
CA ALA A 207 12.58 12.60 -20.42
C ALA A 207 13.58 13.76 -20.42
N GLU A 208 14.47 13.86 -19.44
CA GLU A 208 15.43 14.97 -19.27
C GLU A 208 14.74 16.36 -19.23
N ILE A 209 13.53 16.42 -18.65
CA ILE A 209 12.74 17.65 -18.54
C ILE A 209 12.68 18.10 -17.08
N LEU A 210 12.92 19.39 -16.86
CA LEU A 210 12.66 20.04 -15.59
C LEU A 210 11.27 20.71 -15.62
N PRO A 211 10.20 20.08 -15.06
CA PRO A 211 8.87 20.63 -15.17
C PRO A 211 8.70 21.91 -14.35
N ARG A 212 8.07 22.93 -14.94
CA ARG A 212 7.69 24.14 -14.23
C ARG A 212 6.46 23.88 -13.36
N VAL A 213 6.69 23.44 -12.12
CA VAL A 213 5.59 23.14 -11.18
C VAL A 213 5.01 24.42 -10.60
N LYS A 214 3.74 24.70 -10.87
CA LYS A 214 3.02 25.85 -10.35
C LYS A 214 2.20 25.53 -9.10
N VAL A 215 1.69 24.32 -9.02
CA VAL A 215 0.90 23.83 -7.87
C VAL A 215 1.36 22.43 -7.51
N LYS A 216 1.52 22.17 -6.21
CA LYS A 216 1.69 20.82 -5.67
C LYS A 216 0.44 20.43 -4.91
N VAL A 217 -0.03 19.21 -5.11
CA VAL A 217 -1.20 18.65 -4.42
C VAL A 217 -0.77 17.38 -3.69
N PRO A 218 -1.28 17.15 -2.47
CA PRO A 218 -0.87 15.98 -1.69
C PRO A 218 -1.42 14.68 -2.28
N GLN A 219 -2.54 14.76 -3.02
CA GLN A 219 -3.23 13.58 -3.53
C GLN A 219 -4.27 13.99 -4.60
N LEU A 220 -4.58 13.07 -5.53
CA LEU A 220 -5.73 13.20 -6.42
C LEU A 220 -6.97 12.64 -5.69
N VAL A 221 -8.06 13.39 -5.75
CA VAL A 221 -9.37 12.99 -5.21
C VAL A 221 -10.33 12.81 -6.37
#